data_1c5b38f67f4e876abb94cb572988461f
#
_entry.id   1c5b38f67f4e876abb94cb572988461f
#
_cell.length_a   1.000
_cell.length_b   1.000
_cell.length_c   1.000
_cell.angle_alpha   90.00
_cell.angle_beta   90.00
_cell.angle_gamma   90.00
#
_symmetry.space_group_name_H-M   'P 1'
#
loop_
_entity.id
_entity.type
_entity.pdbx_description
1 polymer ?
#
loop_
_entity_poly.entity_id
_entity_poly.type
_entity_poly.pdbx_seq_one_letter_code
_entity_poly.pdbx_strand_id
1 'polypeptide(L)'
;MIFSAPSGSGKTTIVRELLKRFPQFEFSISATSRQPRGQEQNGVDYYFLTNEEFKERVERDEFVEWEEVYAGTCYGTLRSEMERIWAKGNVIVFDVDVMGGINLKKLFGADACSVFIQPPSVEELERRLRGRGTDAEEVIQKRIAKADFELTKASEFDHVVVNDVLSVAVDEATAIIENFLK
;
A
#
# COMPACT_ATOMS: atom_id res chain seq x y z
N MET A 1 -7.66 -6.38 -5.14
CA MET A 1 -6.70 -5.49 -5.83
C MET A 1 -5.55 -5.15 -4.90
N ILE A 2 -4.33 -5.20 -5.38
CA ILE A 2 -3.12 -4.89 -4.59
C ILE A 2 -2.44 -3.69 -5.23
N PHE A 3 -2.26 -2.62 -4.45
CA PHE A 3 -1.54 -1.42 -4.87
C PHE A 3 -0.28 -1.25 -4.02
N SER A 4 0.85 -1.09 -4.69
CA SER A 4 2.14 -0.84 -4.04
C SER A 4 2.90 0.28 -4.75
N ALA A 5 3.74 0.96 -4.02
CA ALA A 5 4.53 2.07 -4.54
C ALA A 5 5.64 2.45 -3.57
N PRO A 6 6.71 3.07 -4.05
CA PRO A 6 7.63 3.83 -3.21
C PRO A 6 6.92 4.97 -2.49
N SER A 7 7.40 5.29 -1.28
CA SER A 7 6.84 6.40 -0.51
C SER A 7 6.95 7.72 -1.29
N GLY A 8 5.84 8.41 -1.49
CA GLY A 8 5.83 9.68 -2.26
C GLY A 8 5.34 9.53 -3.71
N SER A 9 5.11 8.33 -4.21
CA SER A 9 4.61 8.10 -5.58
C SER A 9 3.17 8.52 -5.84
N GLY A 10 2.39 8.86 -4.79
CA GLY A 10 0.99 9.28 -4.92
C GLY A 10 -0.03 8.13 -4.89
N LYS A 11 0.38 6.93 -4.46
CA LYS A 11 -0.48 5.73 -4.36
C LYS A 11 -1.80 6.00 -3.65
N THR A 12 -1.76 6.54 -2.43
CA THR A 12 -2.96 6.81 -1.62
C THR A 12 -3.95 7.73 -2.31
N THR A 13 -3.47 8.72 -3.08
CA THR A 13 -4.33 9.61 -3.87
C THR A 13 -5.05 8.84 -4.98
N ILE A 14 -4.32 8.01 -5.74
CA ILE A 14 -4.89 7.17 -6.78
C ILE A 14 -5.90 6.19 -6.19
N VAL A 15 -5.55 5.47 -5.13
CA VAL A 15 -6.45 4.51 -4.47
C VAL A 15 -7.74 5.18 -4.00
N ARG A 16 -7.67 6.39 -3.42
CA ARG A 16 -8.87 7.14 -3.01
C ARG A 16 -9.77 7.50 -4.18
N GLU A 17 -9.23 7.88 -5.34
CA GLU A 17 -10.02 8.14 -6.54
C GLU A 17 -10.66 6.87 -7.09
N LEU A 18 -9.95 5.74 -7.06
CA LEU A 18 -10.49 4.43 -7.48
C LEU A 18 -11.62 3.94 -6.57
N LEU A 19 -11.50 4.12 -5.25
CA LEU A 19 -12.57 3.79 -4.30
C LEU A 19 -13.86 4.60 -4.54
N LYS A 20 -13.77 5.81 -5.08
CA LYS A 20 -14.95 6.59 -5.48
C LYS A 20 -15.59 6.06 -6.78
N ARG A 21 -14.77 5.51 -7.71
CA ARG A 21 -15.24 5.00 -9.01
C ARG A 21 -15.85 3.60 -8.88
N PHE A 22 -15.40 2.78 -7.94
CA PHE A 22 -15.80 1.38 -7.74
C PHE A 22 -16.47 1.19 -6.38
N PRO A 23 -17.81 1.36 -6.27
CA PRO A 23 -18.52 1.25 -4.98
C PRO A 23 -18.41 -0.12 -4.31
N GLN A 24 -18.12 -1.18 -5.07
CA GLN A 24 -17.88 -2.53 -4.56
C GLN A 24 -16.48 -2.73 -3.96
N PHE A 25 -15.60 -1.73 -4.05
CA PHE A 25 -14.27 -1.78 -3.47
C PHE A 25 -14.30 -1.32 -2.02
N GLU A 26 -13.60 -2.03 -1.17
CA GLU A 26 -13.42 -1.65 0.23
C GLU A 26 -11.95 -1.72 0.63
N PHE A 27 -11.50 -0.67 1.28
CA PHE A 27 -10.12 -0.53 1.73
C PHE A 27 -9.84 -1.49 2.89
N SER A 28 -8.76 -2.25 2.81
CA SER A 28 -8.23 -3.06 3.90
C SER A 28 -7.36 -2.21 4.80
N ILE A 29 -7.77 -2.07 6.06
CA ILE A 29 -7.03 -1.30 7.06
C ILE A 29 -5.85 -2.15 7.54
N SER A 30 -4.62 -1.70 7.25
CA SER A 30 -3.41 -2.38 7.70
C SER A 30 -3.18 -2.18 9.20
N ALA A 31 -2.56 -3.17 9.85
CA ALA A 31 -2.01 -3.00 11.20
C ALA A 31 -0.57 -2.49 11.13
N THR A 32 -0.16 -1.75 12.12
CA THR A 32 1.23 -1.27 12.25
C THR A 32 1.66 -1.18 13.71
N SER A 33 2.95 -1.42 13.96
CA SER A 33 3.55 -1.27 15.30
C SER A 33 4.09 0.14 15.60
N ARG A 34 3.98 1.09 14.64
CA ARG A 34 4.35 2.48 14.91
C ARG A 34 3.25 3.25 15.61
N GLN A 35 3.63 4.33 16.27
CA GLN A 35 2.67 5.28 16.83
C GLN A 35 1.92 6.05 15.74
N PRO A 36 0.66 6.47 16.01
CA PRO A 36 -0.09 7.36 15.13
C PRO A 36 0.67 8.68 14.85
N ARG A 37 0.50 9.22 13.66
CA ARG A 37 1.06 10.51 13.24
C ARG A 37 -0.05 11.54 13.05
N GLY A 38 0.12 12.71 13.62
CA GLY A 38 -0.83 13.81 13.44
C GLY A 38 -2.25 13.43 13.84
N GLN A 39 -3.17 13.41 12.88
CA GLN A 39 -4.60 13.15 13.08
C GLN A 39 -5.01 11.70 12.76
N GLU A 40 -4.07 10.79 12.55
CA GLU A 40 -4.37 9.38 12.25
C GLU A 40 -5.18 8.73 13.37
N GLN A 41 -6.20 7.96 13.00
CA GLN A 41 -7.14 7.34 13.94
C GLN A 41 -7.05 5.81 13.87
N ASN A 42 -7.06 5.19 15.05
CA ASN A 42 -7.07 3.73 15.17
C ASN A 42 -8.35 3.13 14.59
N GLY A 43 -8.20 2.09 13.76
CA GLY A 43 -9.31 1.43 13.07
C GLY A 43 -9.89 2.21 11.88
N VAL A 44 -9.25 3.32 11.50
CA VAL A 44 -9.59 4.14 10.32
C VAL A 44 -8.41 4.22 9.37
N ASP A 45 -7.29 4.76 9.83
CA ASP A 45 -6.08 4.86 9.01
C ASP A 45 -5.22 3.61 9.12
N TYR A 46 -5.06 3.12 10.34
CA TYR A 46 -4.37 1.87 10.70
C TYR A 46 -4.99 1.25 11.96
N TYR A 47 -4.75 -0.05 12.17
CA TYR A 47 -4.80 -0.66 13.51
C TYR A 47 -3.44 -0.45 14.16
N PHE A 48 -3.35 0.50 15.10
CA PHE A 48 -2.12 0.79 15.82
C PHE A 48 -1.96 -0.19 16.97
N LEU A 49 -0.89 -0.97 16.93
CA LEU A 49 -0.53 -1.98 17.92
C LEU A 49 0.80 -1.60 18.58
N THR A 50 1.06 -2.10 19.77
CA THR A 50 2.42 -2.11 20.30
C THR A 50 3.27 -3.16 19.57
N ASN A 51 4.60 -3.11 19.71
CA ASN A 51 5.47 -4.14 19.16
C ASN A 51 5.16 -5.54 19.73
N GLU A 52 4.84 -5.58 21.03
CA GLU A 52 4.46 -6.78 21.74
C GLU A 52 3.15 -7.36 21.20
N GLU A 53 2.10 -6.53 21.09
CA GLU A 53 0.80 -6.94 20.52
C GLU A 53 0.93 -7.41 19.07
N PHE A 54 1.76 -6.72 18.27
CA PHE A 54 1.99 -7.12 16.88
C PHE A 54 2.63 -8.50 16.81
N LYS A 55 3.68 -8.73 17.63
CA LYS A 55 4.38 -10.01 17.70
C LYS A 55 3.46 -11.15 18.20
N GLU A 56 2.66 -10.92 19.23
CA GLU A 56 1.70 -11.90 19.72
C GLU A 56 0.69 -12.32 18.63
N ARG A 57 0.23 -11.35 17.80
CA ARG A 57 -0.68 -11.64 16.69
C ARG A 57 0.01 -12.42 15.57
N VAL A 58 1.29 -12.15 15.30
CA VAL A 58 2.11 -12.95 14.38
C VAL A 58 2.19 -14.40 14.87
N GLU A 59 2.50 -14.62 16.16
CA GLU A 59 2.59 -15.95 16.76
C GLU A 59 1.26 -16.73 16.71
N ARG A 60 0.12 -16.02 16.71
CA ARG A 60 -1.23 -16.59 16.57
C ARG A 60 -1.70 -16.76 15.13
N ASP A 61 -0.84 -16.51 14.13
CA ASP A 61 -1.17 -16.55 12.70
C ASP A 61 -2.38 -15.67 12.31
N GLU A 62 -2.53 -14.51 12.97
CA GLU A 62 -3.62 -13.56 12.71
C GLU A 62 -3.39 -12.68 11.48
N PHE A 63 -2.16 -12.66 10.93
CA PHE A 63 -1.81 -11.93 9.72
C PHE A 63 -1.88 -12.80 8.46
N VAL A 64 -2.30 -12.18 7.36
CA VAL A 64 -2.20 -12.74 6.01
C VAL A 64 -0.79 -12.58 5.48
N GLU A 65 -0.21 -11.41 5.70
CA GLU A 65 1.17 -11.04 5.46
C GLU A 65 1.61 -9.96 6.45
N TRP A 66 2.88 -9.86 6.70
CA TRP A 66 3.47 -8.76 7.46
C TRP A 66 4.95 -8.59 7.11
N GLU A 67 5.46 -7.36 7.27
CA GLU A 67 6.84 -7.01 6.98
C GLU A 67 7.37 -6.00 8.01
N GLU A 68 8.65 -6.13 8.36
CA GLU A 68 9.40 -5.09 9.05
C GLU A 68 9.93 -4.08 8.04
N VAL A 69 9.13 -3.05 7.75
CA VAL A 69 9.40 -2.05 6.69
C VAL A 69 10.54 -1.10 7.06
N TYR A 70 10.66 -0.78 8.34
CA TYR A 70 11.76 -0.03 8.95
C TYR A 70 12.13 -0.68 10.27
N ALA A 71 13.39 -0.57 10.69
CA ALA A 71 13.86 -1.17 11.95
C ALA A 71 12.92 -0.86 13.11
N GLY A 72 12.36 -1.90 13.73
CA GLY A 72 11.39 -1.83 14.81
C GLY A 72 9.99 -1.39 14.41
N THR A 73 9.68 -1.27 13.11
CA THR A 73 8.35 -0.87 12.63
C THR A 73 7.80 -1.89 11.64
N CYS A 74 6.78 -2.61 12.08
CA CYS A 74 6.08 -3.61 11.28
C CYS A 74 4.78 -3.06 10.71
N TYR A 75 4.39 -3.61 9.57
CA TYR A 75 3.09 -3.43 8.93
C TYR A 75 2.59 -4.80 8.50
N GLY A 76 1.27 -4.97 8.46
CA GLY A 76 0.68 -6.22 8.00
C GLY A 76 -0.80 -6.14 7.80
N THR A 77 -1.33 -7.13 7.11
CA THR A 77 -2.76 -7.28 6.80
C THR A 77 -3.37 -8.35 7.70
N LEU A 78 -4.34 -7.97 8.52
CA LEU A 78 -5.06 -8.90 9.39
C LEU A 78 -6.02 -9.78 8.59
N ARG A 79 -6.11 -11.07 8.92
CA ARG A 79 -7.11 -12.00 8.35
C ARG A 79 -8.54 -11.53 8.59
N SER A 80 -8.81 -10.99 9.77
CA SER A 80 -10.11 -10.43 10.16
C SER A 80 -10.57 -9.27 9.26
N GLU A 81 -9.64 -8.46 8.73
CA GLU A 81 -9.98 -7.40 7.77
C GLU A 81 -10.48 -7.97 6.44
N MET A 82 -9.85 -9.02 5.94
CA MET A 82 -10.31 -9.69 4.72
C MET A 82 -11.70 -10.31 4.92
N GLU A 83 -11.90 -11.02 6.04
CA GLU A 83 -13.18 -11.62 6.39
C GLU A 83 -14.29 -10.56 6.51
N ARG A 84 -13.98 -9.41 7.13
CA ARG A 84 -14.90 -8.27 7.27
C ARG A 84 -15.36 -7.74 5.90
N ILE A 85 -14.45 -7.62 4.94
CA ILE A 85 -14.73 -7.09 3.61
C ILE A 85 -15.50 -8.13 2.76
N TRP A 86 -15.04 -9.37 2.76
CA TRP A 86 -15.69 -10.45 2.02
C TRP A 86 -17.10 -10.78 2.53
N ALA A 87 -17.35 -10.66 3.84
CA ALA A 87 -18.68 -10.84 4.40
C ALA A 87 -19.73 -9.88 3.83
N LYS A 88 -19.28 -8.74 3.27
CA LYS A 88 -20.14 -7.77 2.58
C LYS A 88 -20.25 -8.02 1.07
N GLY A 89 -19.52 -9.00 0.54
CA GLY A 89 -19.41 -9.25 -0.90
C GLY A 89 -18.54 -8.24 -1.64
N ASN A 90 -17.72 -7.48 -0.93
CA ASN A 90 -16.88 -6.43 -1.49
C ASN A 90 -15.52 -6.98 -1.98
N VAL A 91 -14.93 -6.27 -2.93
CA VAL A 91 -13.57 -6.51 -3.40
C VAL A 91 -12.58 -5.78 -2.50
N ILE A 92 -11.57 -6.52 -2.02
CA ILE A 92 -10.56 -5.95 -1.14
C ILE A 92 -9.58 -5.08 -1.94
N VAL A 93 -9.28 -3.89 -1.42
CA VAL A 93 -8.20 -3.02 -1.89
C VAL A 93 -7.11 -2.97 -0.83
N PHE A 94 -5.95 -3.54 -1.15
CA PHE A 94 -4.75 -3.48 -0.32
C PHE A 94 -3.89 -2.29 -0.74
N ASP A 95 -3.54 -1.43 0.20
CA ASP A 95 -2.57 -0.34 0.07
C ASP A 95 -1.36 -0.69 0.95
N VAL A 96 -0.41 -1.43 0.39
CA VAL A 96 0.70 -2.04 1.12
C VAL A 96 2.05 -1.56 0.58
N ASP A 97 3.11 -1.81 1.33
CA ASP A 97 4.46 -1.61 0.83
C ASP A 97 4.81 -2.63 -0.26
N VAL A 98 5.97 -2.46 -0.89
CA VAL A 98 6.32 -3.25 -2.08
C VAL A 98 6.49 -4.74 -1.76
N MET A 99 7.12 -5.07 -0.63
CA MET A 99 7.33 -6.47 -0.24
C MET A 99 6.02 -7.13 0.18
N GLY A 100 5.17 -6.42 0.95
CA GLY A 100 3.83 -6.88 1.29
C GLY A 100 2.98 -7.14 0.04
N GLY A 101 3.06 -6.26 -0.97
CA GLY A 101 2.37 -6.43 -2.25
C GLY A 101 2.81 -7.68 -3.00
N ILE A 102 4.12 -7.94 -3.07
CA ILE A 102 4.68 -9.14 -3.68
C ILE A 102 4.22 -10.41 -2.93
N ASN A 103 4.22 -10.36 -1.59
CA ASN A 103 3.79 -11.49 -0.78
C ASN A 103 2.30 -11.80 -0.96
N LEU A 104 1.44 -10.76 -0.96
CA LEU A 104 0.02 -10.91 -1.25
C LEU A 104 -0.22 -11.46 -2.66
N LYS A 105 0.53 -10.98 -3.67
CA LYS A 105 0.41 -11.51 -5.04
C LYS A 105 0.81 -12.97 -5.13
N LYS A 106 1.88 -13.39 -4.45
CA LYS A 106 2.27 -14.81 -4.38
C LYS A 106 1.21 -15.67 -3.71
N LEU A 107 0.56 -15.15 -2.66
CA LEU A 107 -0.47 -15.87 -1.91
C LEU A 107 -1.75 -16.05 -2.73
N PHE A 108 -2.22 -15.00 -3.39
CA PHE A 108 -3.51 -15.00 -4.10
C PHE A 108 -3.40 -15.38 -5.58
N GLY A 109 -2.21 -15.38 -6.15
CA GLY A 109 -1.98 -15.77 -7.54
C GLY A 109 -2.89 -15.03 -8.53
N ALA A 110 -3.67 -15.77 -9.30
CA ALA A 110 -4.59 -15.23 -10.31
C ALA A 110 -5.83 -14.54 -9.73
N ASP A 111 -6.19 -14.81 -8.47
CA ASP A 111 -7.34 -14.21 -7.79
C ASP A 111 -7.08 -12.75 -7.35
N ALA A 112 -5.84 -12.27 -7.53
CA ALA A 112 -5.47 -10.90 -7.26
C ALA A 112 -4.78 -10.24 -8.46
N CYS A 113 -5.12 -8.98 -8.68
CA CYS A 113 -4.41 -8.10 -9.62
C CYS A 113 -3.54 -7.14 -8.82
N SER A 114 -2.25 -7.10 -9.13
CA SER A 114 -1.25 -6.25 -8.47
C SER A 114 -0.81 -5.11 -9.39
N VAL A 115 -0.84 -3.89 -8.84
CA VAL A 115 -0.51 -2.67 -9.58
C VAL A 115 0.58 -1.91 -8.82
N PHE A 116 1.69 -1.67 -9.49
CA PHE A 116 2.78 -0.84 -8.98
C PHE A 116 2.61 0.60 -9.45
N ILE A 117 2.49 1.55 -8.52
CA ILE A 117 2.42 2.97 -8.85
C ILE A 117 3.83 3.55 -8.82
N GLN A 118 4.32 3.92 -9.99
CA GLN A 118 5.67 4.43 -10.19
C GLN A 118 5.66 5.96 -10.32
N PRO A 119 6.58 6.68 -9.65
CA PRO A 119 6.81 8.10 -9.97
C PRO A 119 7.46 8.21 -11.36
N PRO A 120 7.35 9.35 -12.06
CA PRO A 120 7.99 9.54 -13.37
C PRO A 120 9.52 9.49 -13.30
N SER A 121 10.09 9.91 -12.17
CA SER A 121 11.53 9.80 -11.89
C SER A 121 11.80 9.82 -10.38
N VAL A 122 13.04 9.48 -10.00
CA VAL A 122 13.51 9.56 -8.60
C VAL A 122 13.59 11.01 -8.14
N GLU A 123 14.00 11.93 -9.02
CA GLU A 123 14.07 13.36 -8.75
C GLU A 123 12.70 13.95 -8.44
N GLU A 124 11.66 13.53 -9.19
CA GLU A 124 10.29 13.95 -8.93
C GLU A 124 9.78 13.37 -7.61
N LEU A 125 10.13 12.13 -7.29
CA LEU A 125 9.84 11.52 -5.99
C LEU A 125 10.45 12.34 -4.85
N GLU A 126 11.74 12.68 -4.97
CA GLU A 126 12.44 13.51 -3.99
C GLU A 126 11.75 14.87 -3.83
N ARG A 127 11.42 15.53 -4.93
CA ARG A 127 10.69 16.80 -4.93
C ARG A 127 9.37 16.69 -4.16
N ARG A 128 8.61 15.62 -4.40
CA ARG A 128 7.32 15.36 -3.71
C ARG A 128 7.51 15.10 -2.22
N LEU A 129 8.55 14.35 -1.83
CA LEU A 129 8.85 14.09 -0.42
C LEU A 129 9.24 15.37 0.32
N ARG A 130 10.10 16.21 -0.28
CA ARG A 130 10.50 17.52 0.27
C ARG A 130 9.32 18.50 0.36
N GLY A 131 8.45 18.49 -0.65
CA GLY A 131 7.28 19.38 -0.73
C GLY A 131 6.23 19.14 0.36
N ARG A 132 6.24 17.98 1.05
CA ARG A 132 5.35 17.72 2.19
C ARG A 132 5.71 18.51 3.43
N GLY A 133 6.98 18.88 3.62
CA GLY A 133 7.45 19.65 4.75
C GLY A 133 7.30 18.98 6.13
N THR A 134 7.00 17.70 6.15
CA THR A 134 6.71 16.95 7.39
C THR A 134 7.86 16.09 7.89
N ASP A 135 8.83 15.81 7.02
CA ASP A 135 9.93 14.89 7.31
C ASP A 135 11.26 15.66 7.43
N ALA A 136 12.12 15.26 8.37
CA ALA A 136 13.49 15.73 8.45
C ALA A 136 14.32 15.20 7.26
N GLU A 137 15.39 15.92 6.89
CA GLU A 137 16.24 15.58 5.73
C GLU A 137 16.77 14.15 5.78
N GLU A 138 17.19 13.66 6.95
CA GLU A 138 17.68 12.29 7.14
C GLU A 138 16.61 11.24 6.84
N VAL A 139 15.35 11.53 7.14
CA VAL A 139 14.21 10.66 6.84
C VAL A 139 13.94 10.64 5.34
N ILE A 140 14.03 11.80 4.68
CA ILE A 140 13.87 11.92 3.23
C ILE A 140 14.94 11.09 2.52
N GLN A 141 16.22 11.20 2.91
CA GLN A 141 17.30 10.43 2.31
C GLN A 141 17.11 8.91 2.47
N LYS A 142 16.66 8.45 3.65
CA LYS A 142 16.33 7.03 3.86
C LYS A 142 15.18 6.57 2.97
N ARG A 143 14.18 7.42 2.73
CA ARG A 143 13.05 7.09 1.84
C ARG A 143 13.48 7.04 0.38
N ILE A 144 14.36 7.93 -0.07
CA ILE A 144 14.91 7.91 -1.43
C ILE A 144 15.72 6.63 -1.65
N ALA A 145 16.64 6.31 -0.74
CA ALA A 145 17.45 5.10 -0.85
C ALA A 145 16.58 3.82 -0.86
N LYS A 146 15.48 3.79 -0.07
CA LYS A 146 14.51 2.69 -0.13
C LYS A 146 13.75 2.67 -1.45
N ALA A 147 13.37 3.84 -2.00
CA ALA A 147 12.64 3.94 -3.25
C ALA A 147 13.44 3.38 -4.44
N ASP A 148 14.76 3.60 -4.48
CA ASP A 148 15.64 3.02 -5.51
C ASP A 148 15.54 1.48 -5.51
N PHE A 149 15.59 0.86 -4.34
CA PHE A 149 15.39 -0.58 -4.21
C PHE A 149 13.97 -1.00 -4.61
N GLU A 150 12.95 -0.28 -4.15
CA GLU A 150 11.54 -0.59 -4.42
C GLU A 150 11.21 -0.50 -5.92
N LEU A 151 11.80 0.46 -6.63
CA LEU A 151 11.65 0.61 -8.08
C LEU A 151 12.19 -0.60 -8.86
N THR A 152 13.25 -1.26 -8.38
CA THR A 152 13.76 -2.49 -9.01
C THR A 152 12.76 -3.65 -8.96
N LYS A 153 11.74 -3.56 -8.09
CA LYS A 153 10.71 -4.58 -7.89
C LYS A 153 9.47 -4.38 -8.75
N ALA A 154 9.38 -3.32 -9.53
CA ALA A 154 8.21 -3.01 -10.36
C ALA A 154 7.80 -4.18 -11.29
N SER A 155 8.78 -4.92 -11.83
CA SER A 155 8.54 -6.07 -12.71
C SER A 155 7.94 -7.30 -12.03
N GLU A 156 7.85 -7.31 -10.69
CA GLU A 156 7.20 -8.39 -9.93
C GLU A 156 5.69 -8.18 -9.78
N PHE A 157 5.15 -7.07 -10.30
CA PHE A 157 3.72 -6.74 -10.31
C PHE A 157 3.11 -7.00 -11.70
N ASP A 158 1.80 -7.28 -11.73
CA ASP A 158 1.10 -7.53 -13.00
C ASP A 158 1.07 -6.29 -13.90
N HIS A 159 0.97 -5.11 -13.29
CA HIS A 159 0.90 -3.83 -14.00
C HIS A 159 1.74 -2.75 -13.31
N VAL A 160 2.29 -1.86 -14.13
CA VAL A 160 2.98 -0.65 -13.66
C VAL A 160 2.25 0.57 -14.22
N VAL A 161 1.84 1.47 -13.34
CA VAL A 161 1.18 2.74 -13.69
C VAL A 161 2.09 3.90 -13.30
N VAL A 162 2.49 4.72 -14.29
CA VAL A 162 3.34 5.89 -14.03
C VAL A 162 2.47 7.07 -13.61
N ASN A 163 2.67 7.55 -12.38
CA ASN A 163 1.97 8.71 -11.83
C ASN A 163 2.73 10.01 -12.10
N ASP A 164 2.73 10.44 -13.35
CA ASP A 164 3.18 11.77 -13.76
C ASP A 164 2.02 12.77 -13.68
N VAL A 165 0.93 12.49 -14.39
CA VAL A 165 -0.33 13.24 -14.35
C VAL A 165 -1.40 12.38 -13.65
N LEU A 166 -1.90 12.86 -12.52
CA LEU A 166 -2.82 12.08 -11.66
C LEU A 166 -4.04 11.53 -12.42
N SER A 167 -4.71 12.36 -13.23
CA SER A 167 -5.91 11.92 -13.98
C SER A 167 -5.60 10.78 -14.94
N VAL A 168 -4.45 10.85 -15.63
CA VAL A 168 -4.01 9.81 -16.57
C VAL A 168 -3.72 8.51 -15.83
N ALA A 169 -3.00 8.58 -14.71
CA ALA A 169 -2.69 7.42 -13.88
C ALA A 169 -3.95 6.76 -13.29
N VAL A 170 -4.94 7.57 -12.88
CA VAL A 170 -6.23 7.06 -12.39
C VAL A 170 -7.02 6.39 -13.52
N ASP A 171 -7.03 6.95 -14.72
CA ASP A 171 -7.75 6.36 -15.86
C ASP A 171 -7.08 5.05 -16.33
N GLU A 172 -5.75 5.00 -16.34
CA GLU A 172 -4.99 3.77 -16.65
C GLU A 172 -5.27 2.68 -15.60
N ALA A 173 -5.20 3.00 -14.32
CA ALA A 173 -5.53 2.07 -13.23
C ALA A 173 -7.00 1.62 -13.31
N THR A 174 -7.93 2.50 -13.70
CA THR A 174 -9.34 2.16 -13.92
C THR A 174 -9.49 1.10 -15.02
N ALA A 175 -8.83 1.28 -16.16
CA ALA A 175 -8.87 0.33 -17.27
C ALA A 175 -8.30 -1.05 -16.86
N ILE A 176 -7.23 -1.09 -16.09
CA ILE A 176 -6.66 -2.34 -15.53
C ILE A 176 -7.70 -3.06 -14.66
N ILE A 177 -8.34 -2.33 -13.74
CA ILE A 177 -9.38 -2.88 -12.85
C ILE A 177 -10.56 -3.44 -13.63
N GLU A 178 -11.08 -2.67 -14.60
CA GLU A 178 -12.21 -3.09 -15.43
C GLU A 178 -11.91 -4.35 -16.23
N ASN A 179 -10.67 -4.52 -16.68
CA ASN A 179 -10.24 -5.73 -17.38
C ASN A 179 -10.11 -6.93 -16.44
N PHE A 180 -9.65 -6.72 -15.23
CA PHE A 180 -9.51 -7.79 -14.23
C PHE A 180 -10.86 -8.29 -13.70
N LEU A 181 -11.88 -7.42 -13.63
CA LEU A 181 -13.20 -7.75 -13.10
C LEU A 181 -14.14 -8.41 -14.13
N LYS A 182 -13.73 -8.55 -15.40
CA LYS A 182 -14.48 -9.25 -16.46
C LYS A 182 -14.34 -10.75 -16.37
#